data_6553be1a457d6f61ad6d5861e4f91e1b
#
_entry.id   6553be1a457d6f61ad6d5861e4f91e1b
#
_cell.length_a   1.000
_cell.length_b   1.000
_cell.length_c   1.000
_cell.angle_alpha   90.00
_cell.angle_beta   90.00
_cell.angle_gamma   90.00
#
_symmetry.space_group_name_H-M   'P 1'
#
loop_
_entity.id
_entity.type
_entity.pdbx_description
1 polymer ?
#
loop_
_entity_poly.entity_id
_entity_poly.type
_entity_poly.pdbx_seq_one_letter_code
_entity_poly.pdbx_strand_id
1 'polypeptide(L)'
;MIGEDYNWKVQGERALAIYDEMRRSDATVSAALDVVKYPVISTEWDIDPASDDQADIDVRDFVKECLFNIVDWSKFLDEALTYLDFGFVVFEMVFEPRVVDGATRIALTKLAYRKQTTIQRWLTEDEQPGVT
;
A
#
# COMPACT_ATOMS: atom_id res chain seq x y z
N MET A 1 12.60 -22.44 -10.75
CA MET A 1 13.56 -22.47 -9.63
C MET A 1 13.94 -21.03 -9.37
N ILE A 2 13.32 -20.38 -8.39
CA ILE A 2 13.73 -19.05 -7.94
C ILE A 2 15.01 -19.30 -7.17
N GLY A 3 16.15 -18.79 -7.69
CA GLY A 3 17.45 -19.03 -7.07
C GLY A 3 17.44 -18.46 -5.66
N GLU A 4 17.95 -19.24 -4.69
CA GLU A 4 18.24 -18.75 -3.36
C GLU A 4 19.18 -17.55 -3.49
N ASP A 5 18.88 -16.46 -2.80
CA ASP A 5 19.76 -15.30 -2.76
C ASP A 5 21.15 -15.75 -2.28
N TYR A 6 22.17 -15.39 -3.06
CA TYR A 6 23.57 -15.73 -2.76
C TYR A 6 23.99 -15.29 -1.36
N ASN A 7 23.39 -14.22 -0.83
CA ASN A 7 23.70 -13.69 0.49
C ASN A 7 22.62 -14.10 1.51
N TRP A 8 22.90 -15.13 2.31
CA TRP A 8 22.01 -15.61 3.36
C TRP A 8 21.61 -14.55 4.41
N LYS A 9 22.36 -13.44 4.52
CA LYS A 9 22.06 -12.36 5.45
C LYS A 9 20.85 -11.54 5.02
N VAL A 10 20.55 -11.54 3.71
CA VAL A 10 19.40 -10.83 3.14
C VAL A 10 18.24 -11.78 2.80
N GLN A 11 18.05 -12.80 3.63
CA GLN A 11 16.93 -13.74 3.53
C GLN A 11 15.99 -13.63 4.73
N GLY A 12 14.68 -13.80 4.47
CA GLY A 12 13.64 -13.82 5.49
C GLY A 12 13.58 -12.54 6.34
N GLU A 13 13.22 -12.69 7.61
CA GLU A 13 13.04 -11.54 8.54
C GLU A 13 14.31 -10.71 8.73
N ARG A 14 15.50 -11.32 8.59
CA ARG A 14 16.77 -10.59 8.71
C ARG A 14 16.95 -9.57 7.59
N ALA A 15 16.51 -9.91 6.39
CA ALA A 15 16.57 -9.00 5.25
C ALA A 15 15.79 -7.71 5.53
N LEU A 16 14.60 -7.83 6.10
CA LEU A 16 13.74 -6.68 6.42
C LEU A 16 14.42 -5.71 7.39
N ALA A 17 15.12 -6.23 8.40
CA ALA A 17 15.86 -5.40 9.35
C ALA A 17 17.05 -4.68 8.67
N ILE A 18 17.78 -5.37 7.79
CA ILE A 18 18.90 -4.78 7.03
C ILE A 18 18.40 -3.71 6.06
N TYR A 19 17.30 -3.96 5.35
CA TYR A 19 16.72 -2.98 4.43
C TYR A 19 16.19 -1.74 5.19
N ASP A 20 15.55 -1.93 6.34
CA ASP A 20 15.09 -0.83 7.18
C ASP A 20 16.26 0.00 7.75
N GLU A 21 17.36 -0.63 8.13
CA GLU A 21 18.58 0.07 8.55
C GLU A 21 19.22 0.83 7.38
N MET A 22 19.38 0.18 6.24
CA MET A 22 20.03 0.74 5.06
C MET A 22 19.30 2.00 4.55
N ARG A 23 17.98 1.94 4.41
CA ARG A 23 17.18 3.08 3.93
C ARG A 23 17.18 4.28 4.88
N ARG A 24 17.46 4.07 6.17
CA ARG A 24 17.48 5.12 7.20
C ARG A 24 18.89 5.64 7.51
N SER A 25 19.91 4.83 7.35
CA SER A 25 21.29 5.17 7.72
C SER A 25 22.17 5.56 6.54
N ASP A 26 21.83 5.13 5.31
CA ASP A 26 22.58 5.47 4.11
C ASP A 26 21.86 6.58 3.32
N ALA A 27 22.47 7.77 3.31
CA ALA A 27 21.92 8.94 2.63
C ALA A 27 21.79 8.74 1.11
N THR A 28 22.65 7.92 0.50
CA THR A 28 22.61 7.64 -0.95
C THR A 28 21.42 6.76 -1.29
N VAL A 29 21.18 5.72 -0.48
CA VAL A 29 20.03 4.83 -0.63
C VAL A 29 18.73 5.60 -0.40
N SER A 30 18.67 6.39 0.68
CA SER A 30 17.50 7.23 0.96
C SER A 30 17.19 8.18 -0.21
N ALA A 31 18.20 8.91 -0.69
CA ALA A 31 18.01 9.82 -1.81
C ALA A 31 17.58 9.11 -3.10
N ALA A 32 18.14 7.94 -3.38
CA ALA A 32 17.74 7.15 -4.55
C ALA A 32 16.27 6.70 -4.48
N LEU A 33 15.81 6.26 -3.32
CA LEU A 33 14.41 5.91 -3.08
C LEU A 33 13.49 7.12 -3.23
N ASP A 34 13.88 8.27 -2.68
CA ASP A 34 13.12 9.51 -2.78
C ASP A 34 12.95 9.97 -4.23
N VAL A 35 14.00 9.89 -5.05
CA VAL A 35 13.94 10.24 -6.48
C VAL A 35 12.90 9.38 -7.23
N VAL A 36 12.70 8.13 -6.83
CA VAL A 36 11.71 7.25 -7.45
C VAL A 36 10.30 7.48 -6.87
N LYS A 37 10.20 7.71 -5.56
CA LYS A 37 8.91 7.83 -4.85
C LYS A 37 8.22 9.18 -5.07
N TYR A 38 8.96 10.29 -4.97
CA TYR A 38 8.37 11.63 -5.04
C TYR A 38 7.60 11.93 -6.32
N PRO A 39 8.05 11.55 -7.53
CA PRO A 39 7.25 11.75 -8.73
C PRO A 39 5.88 11.08 -8.67
N VAL A 40 5.79 9.87 -8.08
CA VAL A 40 4.54 9.13 -7.93
C VAL A 40 3.61 9.82 -6.93
N ILE A 41 4.16 10.24 -5.77
CA ILE A 41 3.39 10.91 -4.71
C ILE A 41 2.88 12.28 -5.17
N SER A 42 3.70 13.01 -5.96
CA SER A 42 3.35 14.35 -6.44
C SER A 42 2.47 14.38 -7.69
N THR A 43 2.24 13.22 -8.32
CA THR A 43 1.34 13.13 -9.46
C THR A 43 -0.11 13.35 -9.02
N GLU A 44 -0.87 14.09 -9.80
CA GLU A 44 -2.30 14.22 -9.63
C GLU A 44 -2.98 12.92 -10.08
N TRP A 45 -3.76 12.33 -9.17
CA TRP A 45 -4.48 11.09 -9.42
C TRP A 45 -5.96 11.38 -9.62
N ASP A 46 -6.57 10.72 -10.58
CA ASP A 46 -7.99 10.79 -10.84
C ASP A 46 -8.57 9.40 -11.17
N ILE A 47 -9.90 9.30 -11.16
CA ILE A 47 -10.63 8.08 -11.45
C ILE A 47 -11.65 8.40 -12.55
N ASP A 48 -11.56 7.68 -13.65
CA ASP A 48 -12.53 7.77 -14.73
C ASP A 48 -13.70 6.78 -14.51
N PRO A 49 -14.94 7.13 -14.89
CA PRO A 49 -16.05 6.19 -14.85
C PRO A 49 -15.87 5.11 -15.90
N ALA A 50 -16.45 3.93 -15.69
CA ALA A 50 -16.39 2.82 -16.64
C ALA A 50 -17.17 3.11 -17.94
N SER A 51 -18.23 3.94 -17.85
CA SER A 51 -19.00 4.44 -18.99
C SER A 51 -19.62 5.80 -18.67
N ASP A 52 -20.34 6.38 -19.65
CA ASP A 52 -21.11 7.61 -19.47
C ASP A 52 -22.47 7.39 -18.78
N ASP A 53 -22.78 6.17 -18.38
CA ASP A 53 -24.00 5.84 -17.66
C ASP A 53 -23.98 6.45 -16.25
N GLN A 54 -25.12 6.98 -15.79
CA GLN A 54 -25.24 7.62 -14.49
C GLN A 54 -24.79 6.71 -13.33
N ALA A 55 -25.06 5.42 -13.42
CA ALA A 55 -24.66 4.45 -12.41
C ALA A 55 -23.15 4.35 -12.26
N ASP A 56 -22.40 4.37 -13.36
CA ASP A 56 -20.93 4.31 -13.37
C ASP A 56 -20.31 5.62 -12.87
N ILE A 57 -20.94 6.75 -13.22
CA ILE A 57 -20.59 8.07 -12.71
C ILE A 57 -20.76 8.13 -11.19
N ASP A 58 -21.90 7.66 -10.67
CA ASP A 58 -22.20 7.64 -9.22
C ASP A 58 -21.20 6.74 -8.45
N VAL A 59 -20.80 5.61 -9.05
CA VAL A 59 -19.77 4.73 -8.46
C VAL A 59 -18.42 5.41 -8.44
N ARG A 60 -18.01 6.05 -9.55
CA ARG A 60 -16.77 6.83 -9.63
C ARG A 60 -16.72 7.90 -8.55
N ASP A 61 -17.81 8.69 -8.40
CA ASP A 61 -17.87 9.79 -7.43
C ASP A 61 -17.78 9.28 -5.99
N PHE A 62 -18.44 8.15 -5.69
CA PHE A 62 -18.33 7.50 -4.39
C PHE A 62 -16.91 7.00 -4.10
N VAL A 63 -16.22 6.40 -5.08
CA VAL A 63 -14.85 5.94 -4.93
C VAL A 63 -13.88 7.11 -4.75
N LYS A 64 -14.07 8.21 -5.52
CA LYS A 64 -13.29 9.44 -5.34
C LYS A 64 -13.46 10.00 -3.92
N GLU A 65 -14.68 10.05 -3.40
CA GLU A 65 -14.95 10.50 -2.04
C GLU A 65 -14.20 9.64 -1.02
N CYS A 66 -14.25 8.32 -1.15
CA CYS A 66 -13.54 7.40 -0.27
C CYS A 66 -12.02 7.60 -0.31
N LEU A 67 -11.42 7.65 -1.51
CA LEU A 67 -9.97 7.63 -1.65
C LEU A 67 -9.30 9.00 -1.47
N PHE A 68 -9.96 10.08 -1.90
CA PHE A 68 -9.32 11.41 -1.91
C PHE A 68 -9.80 12.36 -0.81
N ASN A 69 -10.99 12.12 -0.23
CA ASN A 69 -11.53 12.97 0.82
C ASN A 69 -11.56 12.28 2.19
N ILE A 70 -11.84 10.98 2.27
CA ILE A 70 -11.93 10.24 3.53
C ILE A 70 -10.56 9.62 3.90
N VAL A 71 -9.92 8.93 2.95
CA VAL A 71 -8.58 8.37 3.12
C VAL A 71 -7.55 9.46 2.80
N ASP A 72 -6.47 9.54 3.58
CA ASP A 72 -5.32 10.38 3.24
C ASP A 72 -4.52 9.71 2.11
N TRP A 73 -4.83 10.09 0.86
CA TRP A 73 -4.26 9.51 -0.35
C TRP A 73 -2.75 9.69 -0.44
N SER A 74 -2.23 10.86 -0.08
CA SER A 74 -0.78 11.12 -0.11
C SER A 74 -0.04 10.25 0.89
N LYS A 75 -0.59 10.11 2.09
CA LYS A 75 -0.03 9.21 3.10
C LYS A 75 -0.12 7.75 2.67
N PHE A 76 -1.23 7.33 2.08
CA PHE A 76 -1.37 5.98 1.53
C PHE A 76 -0.30 5.70 0.47
N LEU A 77 -0.05 6.62 -0.46
CA LEU A 77 0.99 6.46 -1.48
C LEU A 77 2.39 6.35 -0.88
N ASP A 78 2.72 7.19 0.10
CA ASP A 78 4.01 7.13 0.80
C ASP A 78 4.22 5.78 1.48
N GLU A 79 3.21 5.30 2.20
CA GLU A 79 3.23 3.98 2.83
C GLU A 79 3.24 2.84 1.80
N ALA A 80 2.47 2.94 0.71
CA ALA A 80 2.41 1.95 -0.35
C ALA A 80 3.77 1.79 -1.05
N LEU A 81 4.45 2.89 -1.34
CA LEU A 81 5.75 2.89 -2.02
C LEU A 81 6.88 2.29 -1.17
N THR A 82 6.63 1.96 0.11
CA THR A 82 7.58 1.16 0.90
C THR A 82 7.77 -0.25 0.35
N TYR A 83 6.89 -0.71 -0.57
CA TYR A 83 7.12 -1.98 -1.28
C TYR A 83 8.44 -1.99 -2.07
N LEU A 84 8.91 -0.82 -2.52
CA LEU A 84 10.21 -0.69 -3.19
C LEU A 84 11.38 -0.99 -2.24
N ASP A 85 11.19 -0.72 -0.95
CA ASP A 85 12.20 -0.95 0.08
C ASP A 85 12.25 -2.43 0.50
N PHE A 86 11.08 -3.11 0.54
CA PHE A 86 10.92 -4.41 1.19
C PHE A 86 10.37 -5.51 0.27
N GLY A 87 9.98 -5.20 -0.96
CA GLY A 87 9.39 -6.15 -1.91
C GLY A 87 7.89 -6.41 -1.72
N PHE A 88 7.28 -5.96 -0.62
CA PHE A 88 5.84 -6.07 -0.35
C PHE A 88 5.34 -4.96 0.56
N VAL A 89 4.04 -4.75 0.55
CA VAL A 89 3.33 -3.87 1.48
C VAL A 89 1.96 -4.47 1.82
N VAL A 90 1.47 -4.23 3.03
CA VAL A 90 0.19 -4.75 3.51
C VAL A 90 -0.63 -3.64 4.13
N PHE A 91 -1.89 -3.56 3.73
CA PHE A 91 -2.88 -2.69 4.33
C PHE A 91 -4.08 -3.50 4.79
N GLU A 92 -4.60 -3.14 5.94
CA GLU A 92 -5.92 -3.56 6.37
C GLU A 92 -6.94 -2.52 5.91
N MET A 93 -7.97 -2.96 5.20
CA MET A 93 -9.06 -2.11 4.77
C MET A 93 -10.11 -2.00 5.88
N VAL A 94 -10.38 -0.78 6.32
CA VAL A 94 -11.39 -0.49 7.35
C VAL A 94 -12.59 0.16 6.67
N PHE A 95 -13.75 -0.45 6.86
CA PHE A 95 -15.01 0.05 6.32
C PHE A 95 -15.96 0.45 7.44
N GLU A 96 -16.61 1.59 7.29
CA GLU A 96 -17.59 2.11 8.27
C GLU A 96 -18.80 2.71 7.57
N PRO A 97 -19.97 2.70 8.22
CA PRO A 97 -21.11 3.46 7.72
C PRO A 97 -20.80 4.98 7.74
N ARG A 98 -20.95 5.62 6.59
CA ARG A 98 -20.77 7.07 6.41
C ARG A 98 -21.91 7.64 5.59
N VAL A 99 -22.27 8.90 5.86
CA VAL A 99 -23.22 9.64 5.02
C VAL A 99 -22.40 10.25 3.87
N VAL A 100 -22.67 9.78 2.66
CA VAL A 100 -22.09 10.29 1.42
C VAL A 100 -23.26 10.65 0.50
N ASP A 101 -23.28 11.86 -0.01
CA ASP A 101 -24.35 12.40 -0.86
C ASP A 101 -25.77 12.25 -0.26
N GLY A 102 -25.87 12.44 1.07
CA GLY A 102 -27.14 12.33 1.79
C GLY A 102 -27.65 10.91 2.04
N ALA A 103 -26.92 9.88 1.62
CA ALA A 103 -27.25 8.47 1.85
C ALA A 103 -26.20 7.79 2.76
N THR A 104 -26.65 6.91 3.64
CA THR A 104 -25.74 6.09 4.43
C THR A 104 -25.19 4.96 3.57
N ARG A 105 -23.88 4.92 3.38
CA ARG A 105 -23.14 3.91 2.60
C ARG A 105 -22.03 3.30 3.46
N ILE A 106 -21.61 2.09 3.15
CA ILE A 106 -20.39 1.51 3.73
C ILE A 106 -19.21 2.06 2.94
N ALA A 107 -18.46 2.98 3.55
CA ALA A 107 -17.33 3.65 2.93
C ALA A 107 -16.01 3.08 3.45
N LEU A 108 -15.00 3.04 2.57
CA LEU A 108 -13.63 2.80 2.98
C LEU A 108 -13.13 4.03 3.75
N THR A 109 -12.87 3.87 5.04
CA THR A 109 -12.49 4.98 5.92
C THR A 109 -11.00 5.00 6.25
N LYS A 110 -10.32 3.88 6.08
CA LYS A 110 -8.89 3.80 6.36
C LYS A 110 -8.24 2.65 5.60
N LEU A 111 -7.05 2.92 5.10
CA LEU A 111 -6.07 1.92 4.68
C LEU A 111 -4.99 1.87 5.76
N ALA A 112 -5.12 0.92 6.69
CA ALA A 112 -4.22 0.83 7.85
C ALA A 112 -2.95 0.07 7.46
N TYR A 113 -1.86 0.81 7.28
CA TYR A 113 -0.55 0.26 6.96
C TYR A 113 -0.06 -0.72 8.04
N ARG A 114 0.38 -1.89 7.61
CA ARG A 114 1.03 -2.89 8.46
C ARG A 114 2.52 -2.92 8.14
N LYS A 115 3.34 -2.51 9.12
CA LYS A 115 4.79 -2.43 8.93
C LYS A 115 5.35 -3.82 8.60
N GLN A 116 6.18 -3.93 7.56
CA GLN A 116 6.71 -5.21 7.07
C GLN A 116 7.43 -6.01 8.15
N THR A 117 8.18 -5.34 9.02
CA THR A 117 8.91 -5.99 10.13
C THR A 117 8.00 -6.61 11.20
N THR A 118 6.69 -6.37 11.17
CA THR A 118 5.72 -6.98 12.10
C THR A 118 5.01 -8.19 11.51
N ILE A 119 5.25 -8.52 10.24
CA ILE A 119 4.65 -9.65 9.55
C ILE A 119 5.61 -10.84 9.64
N GLN A 120 5.24 -11.83 10.44
CA GLN A 120 6.10 -12.97 10.70
C GLN A 120 5.97 -14.08 9.65
N ARG A 121 4.77 -14.34 9.16
CA ARG A 121 4.53 -15.35 8.12
C ARG A 121 3.17 -15.18 7.44
N TRP A 122 3.08 -15.72 6.26
CA TRP A 122 1.85 -15.86 5.49
C TRP A 122 1.28 -17.25 5.70
N LEU A 123 -0.02 -17.34 5.93
CA LEU A 123 -0.74 -18.61 6.01
C LEU A 123 -1.83 -18.63 4.93
N THR A 124 -2.04 -19.81 4.35
CA THR A 124 -3.21 -20.10 3.53
C THR A 124 -4.38 -20.58 4.41
N GLU A 125 -5.57 -20.71 3.84
CA GLU A 125 -6.76 -21.21 4.56
C GLU A 125 -6.54 -22.57 5.22
N ASP A 126 -5.63 -23.39 4.69
CA ASP A 126 -5.25 -24.70 5.24
C ASP A 126 -4.10 -24.63 6.25
N GLU A 127 -3.80 -23.46 6.81
CA GLU A 127 -2.67 -23.22 7.74
C GLU A 127 -1.30 -23.59 7.15
N GLN A 128 -1.21 -23.81 5.85
CA GLN A 128 0.06 -24.03 5.17
C GLN A 128 0.78 -22.70 4.96
N PRO A 129 2.13 -22.67 5.03
CA PRO A 129 2.87 -21.48 4.68
C PRO A 129 2.48 -21.02 3.26
N GLY A 130 2.06 -19.77 3.13
CA GLY A 130 1.83 -19.16 1.82
C GLY A 130 3.10 -19.20 0.97
N VAL A 131 2.93 -19.17 -0.34
CA VAL A 131 4.07 -19.15 -1.28
C VAL A 131 4.88 -17.88 -1.02
N THR A 132 6.13 -18.07 -0.68
CA THR A 132 7.14 -17.00 -0.54
C THR A 132 7.66 -16.56 -1.89
#